data_0bba627cf51bfd0f1c80d9623d48f880
#
_entry.id   0bba627cf51bfd0f1c80d9623d48f880
#
_cell.length_a   1.000
_cell.length_b   1.000
_cell.length_c   1.000
_cell.angle_alpha   90.00
_cell.angle_beta   90.00
_cell.angle_gamma   90.00
#
_symmetry.space_group_name_H-M   'P 1'
#
loop_
_entity.id
_entity.type
_entity.pdbx_description
1 polymer ?
#
loop_
_entity_poly.entity_id
_entity_poly.type
_entity_poly.pdbx_seq_one_letter_code
_entity_poly.pdbx_strand_id
1 'polypeptide(L)'
;MDLRVSEANGYAERELALEMLGEHVDRRATVGADRGYDTRDFVARCRQLEVTPHVVQYEHARRRSAIDGRTTRHEGYALSLHIRMQIERIFGWVKSVGGLRRTRFRGRRKTQIAAYLVGAAYNLLRVARLRRCAQ
;
A
#
# COMPACT_ATOMS: atom_id res chain seq x y z
N MET A 1 5.58 -7.57 5.47
CA MET A 1 5.44 -6.15 5.07
C MET A 1 6.72 -5.75 4.36
N ASP A 2 6.63 -5.14 3.20
CA ASP A 2 7.74 -4.47 2.52
C ASP A 2 7.57 -2.95 2.63
N LEU A 3 8.66 -2.20 2.69
CA LEU A 3 8.69 -0.74 2.79
C LEU A 3 9.71 -0.20 1.81
N ARG A 4 9.26 0.68 0.91
CA ARG A 4 10.14 1.36 -0.04
C ARG A 4 10.08 2.87 0.12
N VAL A 5 11.20 3.51 -0.18
CA VAL A 5 11.38 4.95 -0.07
C VAL A 5 11.59 5.54 -1.46
N SER A 6 10.78 6.54 -1.80
CA SER A 6 10.91 7.33 -3.03
C SER A 6 11.05 8.81 -2.72
N GLU A 7 11.33 9.60 -3.74
CA GLU A 7 11.27 11.05 -3.65
C GLU A 7 9.82 11.52 -3.64
N ALA A 8 9.52 12.55 -2.85
CA ALA A 8 8.18 13.11 -2.72
C ALA A 8 7.85 14.02 -3.93
N ASN A 9 7.45 13.42 -5.05
CA ASN A 9 7.12 14.15 -6.28
C ASN A 9 5.65 13.97 -6.74
N GLY A 10 4.77 13.43 -5.88
CA GLY A 10 3.35 13.21 -6.15
C GLY A 10 3.01 12.04 -7.10
N TYR A 11 3.99 11.49 -7.82
CA TYR A 11 3.81 10.35 -8.73
C TYR A 11 4.56 9.11 -8.25
N ALA A 12 5.69 9.28 -7.62
CA ALA A 12 6.61 8.21 -7.22
C ALA A 12 5.96 7.15 -6.33
N GLU A 13 4.99 7.53 -5.51
CA GLU A 13 4.26 6.59 -4.65
C GLU A 13 3.48 5.55 -5.47
N ARG A 14 2.80 5.99 -6.53
CA ARG A 14 2.04 5.08 -7.42
C ARG A 14 2.95 4.21 -8.27
N GLU A 15 4.03 4.79 -8.81
CA GLU A 15 5.04 4.04 -9.57
C GLU A 15 5.66 2.96 -8.70
N LEU A 16 6.10 3.33 -7.50
CA LEU A 16 6.70 2.40 -6.56
C LEU A 16 5.74 1.27 -6.14
N ALA A 17 4.46 1.60 -5.95
CA ALA A 17 3.43 0.61 -5.66
C ALA A 17 3.25 -0.39 -6.82
N LEU A 18 3.30 0.06 -8.06
CA LEU A 18 3.23 -0.81 -9.25
C LEU A 18 4.47 -1.68 -9.41
N GLU A 19 5.67 -1.14 -9.14
CA GLU A 19 6.90 -1.94 -9.10
C GLU A 19 6.80 -3.05 -8.05
N MET A 20 6.37 -2.72 -6.84
CA MET A 20 6.20 -3.70 -5.76
C MET A 20 5.16 -4.76 -6.11
N LEU A 21 4.05 -4.38 -6.75
CA LEU A 21 3.05 -5.34 -7.21
C LEU A 21 3.63 -6.29 -8.27
N GLY A 22 4.38 -5.78 -9.24
CA GLY A 22 5.03 -6.61 -10.26
C GLY A 22 6.07 -7.58 -9.71
N GLU A 23 6.74 -7.23 -8.58
CA GLU A 23 7.72 -8.10 -7.95
C GLU A 23 7.12 -9.17 -7.03
N HIS A 24 5.99 -8.86 -6.37
CA HIS A 24 5.44 -9.71 -5.30
C HIS A 24 4.17 -10.47 -5.70
N VAL A 25 3.58 -10.15 -6.85
CA VAL A 25 2.34 -10.78 -7.31
C VAL A 25 2.64 -11.67 -8.52
N ASP A 26 2.60 -12.97 -8.29
CA ASP A 26 2.84 -14.03 -9.29
C ASP A 26 1.54 -14.66 -9.82
N ARG A 27 0.38 -14.21 -9.34
CA ARG A 27 -0.95 -14.72 -9.67
C ARG A 27 -2.02 -13.65 -9.45
N ARG A 28 -3.24 -13.91 -9.90
CA ARG A 28 -4.39 -13.03 -9.67
C ARG A 28 -4.51 -12.62 -8.21
N ALA A 29 -4.46 -11.31 -7.96
CA ALA A 29 -4.54 -10.72 -6.64
C ALA A 29 -5.44 -9.48 -6.63
N THR A 30 -5.71 -8.99 -5.43
CA THR A 30 -6.47 -7.74 -5.21
C THR A 30 -5.60 -6.78 -4.42
N VAL A 31 -5.53 -5.52 -4.84
CA VAL A 31 -4.85 -4.46 -4.09
C VAL A 31 -5.86 -3.45 -3.55
N GLY A 32 -5.87 -3.27 -2.22
CA GLY A 32 -6.61 -2.20 -1.56
C GLY A 32 -5.77 -0.94 -1.48
N ALA A 33 -6.25 0.18 -2.02
CA ALA A 33 -5.53 1.46 -1.98
C ALA A 33 -6.46 2.63 -1.66
N ASP A 34 -5.87 3.76 -1.26
CA ASP A 34 -6.62 4.96 -0.94
C ASP A 34 -7.04 5.74 -2.20
N ARG A 35 -7.78 6.83 -1.98
CA ARG A 35 -8.32 7.70 -3.05
C ARG A 35 -7.22 8.32 -3.95
N GLY A 36 -6.01 8.49 -3.46
CA GLY A 36 -4.87 9.02 -4.21
C GLY A 36 -4.46 8.13 -5.39
N TYR A 37 -4.80 6.84 -5.31
CA TYR A 37 -4.53 5.85 -6.35
C TYR A 37 -5.65 5.72 -7.38
N ASP A 38 -6.78 6.43 -7.24
CA ASP A 38 -7.86 6.43 -8.23
C ASP A 38 -7.47 7.26 -9.46
N THR A 39 -6.56 6.74 -10.25
CA THR A 39 -6.11 7.30 -11.52
C THR A 39 -6.26 6.29 -12.64
N ARG A 40 -6.56 6.77 -13.85
CA ARG A 40 -6.73 5.89 -15.03
C ARG A 40 -5.47 5.05 -15.27
N ASP A 41 -4.31 5.67 -15.17
CA ASP A 41 -3.02 5.01 -15.38
C ASP A 41 -2.79 3.90 -14.34
N PHE A 42 -2.91 4.19 -13.05
CA PHE A 42 -2.71 3.19 -12.00
C PHE A 42 -3.67 2.01 -12.14
N VAL A 43 -4.97 2.28 -12.37
CA VAL A 43 -5.99 1.24 -12.53
C VAL A 43 -5.71 0.38 -13.78
N ALA A 44 -5.30 0.99 -14.90
CA ALA A 44 -4.97 0.25 -16.13
C ALA A 44 -3.75 -0.66 -15.91
N ARG A 45 -2.69 -0.15 -15.31
CA ARG A 45 -1.45 -0.90 -15.04
C ARG A 45 -1.65 -2.02 -14.02
N CYS A 46 -2.46 -1.81 -12.98
CA CYS A 46 -2.86 -2.91 -12.08
C CYS A 46 -3.54 -4.05 -12.86
N ARG A 47 -4.47 -3.71 -13.75
CA ARG A 47 -5.16 -4.71 -14.58
C ARG A 47 -4.23 -5.45 -15.55
N GLN A 48 -3.22 -4.78 -16.08
CA GLN A 48 -2.16 -5.42 -16.90
C GLN A 48 -1.33 -6.42 -16.09
N LEU A 49 -1.12 -6.16 -14.80
CA LEU A 49 -0.47 -7.07 -13.85
C LEU A 49 -1.41 -8.16 -13.31
N GLU A 50 -2.60 -8.32 -13.87
CA GLU A 50 -3.66 -9.21 -13.37
C GLU A 50 -4.09 -8.93 -11.91
N VAL A 51 -3.85 -7.71 -11.42
CA VAL A 51 -4.25 -7.25 -10.09
C VAL A 51 -5.54 -6.46 -10.18
N THR A 52 -6.54 -6.85 -9.38
CA THR A 52 -7.82 -6.12 -9.29
C THR A 52 -7.66 -4.94 -8.32
N PRO A 53 -7.78 -3.68 -8.79
CA PRO A 53 -7.61 -2.52 -7.93
C PRO A 53 -8.90 -2.21 -7.16
N HIS A 54 -8.90 -2.45 -5.86
CA HIS A 54 -9.95 -2.02 -4.92
C HIS A 54 -9.56 -0.66 -4.32
N VAL A 55 -9.63 0.38 -5.13
CA VAL A 55 -9.28 1.75 -4.76
C VAL A 55 -10.52 2.52 -4.34
N VAL A 56 -10.41 3.36 -3.32
CA VAL A 56 -11.50 4.27 -2.91
C VAL A 56 -11.82 5.23 -4.05
N GLN A 57 -13.08 5.23 -4.50
CA GLN A 57 -13.50 6.08 -5.61
C GLN A 57 -13.31 7.57 -5.28
N TYR A 58 -12.81 8.30 -6.27
CA TYR A 58 -12.70 9.75 -6.20
C TYR A 58 -14.01 10.38 -6.67
N GLU A 59 -14.84 10.77 -5.72
CA GLU A 59 -16.09 11.46 -5.99
C GLU A 59 -15.85 12.98 -5.99
N HIS A 60 -15.82 13.57 -7.16
CA HIS A 60 -15.75 15.02 -7.34
C HIS A 60 -16.50 15.44 -8.60
N ALA A 61 -17.18 16.60 -8.54
CA ALA A 61 -18.01 17.09 -9.66
C ALA A 61 -17.29 17.22 -11.00
N ARG A 62 -15.97 17.44 -10.98
CA ARG A 62 -15.14 17.66 -12.19
C ARG A 62 -14.35 16.45 -12.67
N ARG A 63 -14.36 15.33 -11.92
CA ARG A 63 -13.55 14.14 -12.24
C ARG A 63 -14.29 12.87 -11.88
N ARG A 64 -14.47 12.00 -12.86
CA ARG A 64 -15.01 10.65 -12.64
C ARG A 64 -13.92 9.70 -12.11
N SER A 65 -14.28 8.81 -11.20
CA SER A 65 -13.45 7.69 -10.76
C SER A 65 -13.01 6.82 -11.95
N ALA A 66 -11.80 6.31 -11.89
CA ALA A 66 -11.30 5.27 -12.79
C ALA A 66 -11.82 3.87 -12.41
N ILE A 67 -12.38 3.72 -11.21
CA ILE A 67 -13.01 2.50 -10.72
C ILE A 67 -14.46 2.45 -11.19
N ASP A 68 -14.81 1.42 -11.90
CA ASP A 68 -16.14 1.21 -12.46
C ASP A 68 -16.99 0.21 -11.66
N GLY A 69 -18.25 0.05 -12.05
CA GLY A 69 -19.20 -0.85 -11.40
C GLY A 69 -18.83 -2.33 -11.44
N ARG A 70 -17.90 -2.75 -12.31
CA ARG A 70 -17.36 -4.12 -12.32
C ARG A 70 -16.58 -4.40 -11.04
N THR A 71 -15.87 -3.40 -10.55
CA THR A 71 -15.09 -3.50 -9.30
C THR A 71 -15.97 -3.26 -8.07
N THR A 72 -16.80 -2.21 -8.06
CA THR A 72 -17.55 -1.80 -6.85
C THR A 72 -18.67 -2.76 -6.46
N ARG A 73 -19.23 -3.49 -7.42
CA ARG A 73 -20.29 -4.50 -7.17
C ARG A 73 -19.73 -5.82 -6.62
N HIS A 74 -18.43 -6.01 -6.62
CA HIS A 74 -17.80 -7.21 -6.07
C HIS A 74 -17.83 -7.17 -4.55
N GLU A 75 -18.31 -8.22 -3.89
CA GLU A 75 -18.39 -8.29 -2.41
C GLU A 75 -17.04 -8.01 -1.74
N GLY A 76 -15.94 -8.50 -2.31
CA GLY A 76 -14.59 -8.25 -1.84
C GLY A 76 -14.16 -6.78 -1.86
N TYR A 77 -14.86 -5.90 -2.60
CA TYR A 77 -14.50 -4.48 -2.67
C TYR A 77 -14.69 -3.80 -1.30
N ALA A 78 -15.87 -3.93 -0.70
CA ALA A 78 -16.16 -3.34 0.62
C ALA A 78 -15.23 -3.92 1.69
N LEU A 79 -14.96 -5.23 1.67
CA LEU A 79 -14.03 -5.89 2.58
C LEU A 79 -12.61 -5.34 2.43
N SER A 80 -12.12 -5.18 1.21
CA SER A 80 -10.78 -4.61 0.95
C SER A 80 -10.65 -3.19 1.47
N LEU A 81 -11.68 -2.35 1.30
CA LEU A 81 -11.67 -0.98 1.82
C LEU A 81 -11.65 -0.96 3.36
N HIS A 82 -12.34 -1.89 4.01
CA HIS A 82 -12.31 -2.03 5.47
C HIS A 82 -10.93 -2.50 5.95
N ILE A 83 -10.37 -3.54 5.32
CA ILE A 83 -9.04 -4.08 5.69
C ILE A 83 -7.94 -3.03 5.47
N ARG A 84 -8.06 -2.17 4.45
CA ARG A 84 -7.11 -1.09 4.18
C ARG A 84 -6.84 -0.22 5.41
N MET A 85 -7.85 0.05 6.23
CA MET A 85 -7.68 0.83 7.47
C MET A 85 -6.67 0.20 8.45
N GLN A 86 -6.42 -1.09 8.35
CA GLN A 86 -5.38 -1.77 9.14
C GLN A 86 -3.97 -1.31 8.77
N ILE A 87 -3.76 -0.90 7.52
CA ILE A 87 -2.46 -0.38 7.02
C ILE A 87 -2.13 0.94 7.72
N GLU A 88 -3.12 1.77 8.03
CA GLU A 88 -2.91 3.03 8.75
C GLU A 88 -2.30 2.81 10.14
N ARG A 89 -2.68 1.72 10.82
CA ARG A 89 -2.08 1.32 12.10
C ARG A 89 -0.61 0.93 11.93
N ILE A 90 -0.28 0.25 10.84
CA ILE A 90 1.09 -0.14 10.51
C ILE A 90 1.93 1.11 10.27
N PHE A 91 1.46 2.04 9.44
CA PHE A 91 2.15 3.30 9.19
C PHE A 91 2.23 4.18 10.44
N GLY A 92 1.21 4.18 11.29
CA GLY A 92 1.25 4.84 12.59
C GLY A 92 2.41 4.32 13.45
N TRP A 93 2.56 2.99 13.55
CA TRP A 93 3.66 2.35 14.27
C TRP A 93 5.03 2.66 13.65
N VAL A 94 5.16 2.56 12.33
CA VAL A 94 6.38 2.87 11.59
C VAL A 94 6.84 4.31 11.81
N LYS A 95 5.89 5.25 11.82
CA LYS A 95 6.17 6.68 12.03
C LYS A 95 6.52 7.00 13.49
N SER A 96 5.83 6.40 14.47
CA SER A 96 6.01 6.68 15.89
C SER A 96 7.14 5.85 16.49
N VAL A 97 6.93 4.54 16.65
CA VAL A 97 7.87 3.62 17.27
C VAL A 97 9.08 3.37 16.39
N GLY A 98 8.86 3.21 15.07
CA GLY A 98 9.92 3.02 14.08
C GLY A 98 10.75 4.27 13.79
N GLY A 99 10.34 5.44 14.30
CA GLY A 99 11.11 6.69 14.18
C GLY A 99 11.21 7.25 12.76
N LEU A 100 10.40 6.76 11.79
CA LEU A 100 10.45 7.22 10.39
C LEU A 100 9.61 8.47 10.10
N ARG A 101 8.97 9.06 11.11
CA ARG A 101 8.23 10.32 10.95
C ARG A 101 9.13 11.49 10.54
N ARG A 102 10.35 11.51 11.07
CA ARG A 102 11.42 12.45 10.70
C ARG A 102 12.70 11.64 10.60
N THR A 103 13.06 11.28 9.39
CA THR A 103 14.33 10.57 9.19
C THR A 103 15.53 11.44 9.55
N ARG A 104 16.49 10.85 10.28
CA ARG A 104 17.79 11.47 10.58
C ARG A 104 18.82 11.22 9.48
N PHE A 105 18.46 10.36 8.53
CA PHE A 105 19.35 9.95 7.45
C PHE A 105 19.23 10.90 6.25
N ARG A 106 20.34 11.29 5.68
CA ARG A 106 20.39 12.04 4.43
C ARG A 106 20.58 11.10 3.26
N GLY A 107 19.74 11.26 2.24
CA GLY A 107 19.77 10.49 1.00
C GLY A 107 18.94 9.21 1.04
N ARG A 108 18.42 8.83 -0.14
CA ARG A 108 17.47 7.73 -0.34
C ARG A 108 18.01 6.39 0.16
N ARG A 109 19.28 6.06 -0.15
CA ARG A 109 19.88 4.77 0.21
C ARG A 109 19.87 4.50 1.72
N LYS A 110 20.33 5.48 2.52
CA LYS A 110 20.39 5.35 3.99
C LYS A 110 18.98 5.27 4.58
N THR A 111 18.05 6.08 4.06
CA THR A 111 16.65 6.07 4.49
C THR A 111 15.99 4.74 4.13
N GLN A 112 16.29 4.15 2.96
CA GLN A 112 15.79 2.83 2.56
C GLN A 112 16.26 1.71 3.49
N ILE A 113 17.54 1.71 3.86
CA ILE A 113 18.09 0.73 4.81
C ILE A 113 17.35 0.85 6.17
N ALA A 114 17.15 2.07 6.66
CA ALA A 114 16.41 2.29 7.89
C ALA A 114 14.96 1.79 7.79
N ALA A 115 14.29 2.03 6.66
CA ALA A 115 12.94 1.53 6.40
C ALA A 115 12.89 -0.01 6.41
N TYR A 116 13.86 -0.68 5.81
CA TYR A 116 13.95 -2.14 5.84
C TYR A 116 14.13 -2.69 7.25
N LEU A 117 15.01 -2.10 8.06
CA LEU A 117 15.21 -2.52 9.45
C LEU A 117 13.94 -2.34 10.29
N VAL A 118 13.25 -1.22 10.13
CA VAL A 118 11.97 -0.96 10.80
C VAL A 118 10.90 -1.96 10.34
N GLY A 119 10.82 -2.23 9.05
CA GLY A 119 9.91 -3.23 8.47
C GLY A 119 10.16 -4.64 8.99
N ALA A 120 11.44 -5.04 9.07
CA ALA A 120 11.84 -6.33 9.62
C ALA A 120 11.46 -6.45 11.11
N ALA A 121 11.72 -5.42 11.92
CA ALA A 121 11.33 -5.39 13.33
C ALA A 121 9.81 -5.51 13.50
N TYR A 122 9.03 -4.79 12.69
CA TYR A 122 7.57 -4.91 12.71
C TYR A 122 7.10 -6.32 12.35
N ASN A 123 7.69 -6.94 11.32
CA ASN A 123 7.35 -8.29 10.89
C ASN A 123 7.63 -9.31 12.00
N LEU A 124 8.76 -9.21 12.69
CA LEU A 124 9.09 -10.07 13.82
C LEU A 124 8.10 -9.92 14.97
N LEU A 125 7.74 -8.69 15.34
CA LEU A 125 6.71 -8.43 16.37
C LEU A 125 5.35 -9.02 15.96
N ARG A 126 4.98 -8.92 14.69
CA ARG A 126 3.73 -9.50 14.20
C ARG A 126 3.74 -11.02 14.26
N VAL A 127 4.83 -11.66 13.86
CA VAL A 127 4.99 -13.12 13.95
C VAL A 127 4.88 -13.58 15.41
N ALA A 128 5.57 -12.90 16.34
CA ALA A 128 5.50 -13.23 17.76
C ALA A 128 4.08 -13.14 18.33
N ARG A 129 3.31 -12.10 17.91
CA ARG A 129 1.89 -11.95 18.32
C ARG A 129 1.00 -13.06 17.76
N LEU A 130 1.17 -13.40 16.48
CA LEU A 130 0.37 -14.45 15.84
C LEU A 130 0.62 -15.82 16.48
N ARG A 131 1.87 -16.13 16.86
CA ARG A 131 2.21 -17.37 17.57
C ARG A 131 1.55 -17.46 18.96
N ARG A 132 1.45 -16.34 19.68
CA ARG A 132 0.76 -16.30 20.98
C ARG A 132 -0.76 -16.51 20.87
N CYS A 133 -1.37 -16.07 19.78
CA CYS A 133 -2.82 -16.27 19.57
C CYS A 133 -3.17 -17.68 19.06
N ALA A 134 -2.18 -18.47 18.63
CA ALA A 134 -2.36 -19.83 18.13
C ALA A 134 -2.16 -20.91 19.22
N GLN A 135 -1.79 -20.51 20.43
CA GLN A 135 -1.73 -21.33 21.64
C GLN A 135 -2.96 -21.14 22.51
#